data_35e35f7522ca6e50bdb749bb6fa3f0a3
#
_entry.id   35e35f7522ca6e50bdb749bb6fa3f0a3
#
_cell.length_a   1.000
_cell.length_b   1.000
_cell.length_c   1.000
_cell.angle_alpha   90.00
_cell.angle_beta   90.00
_cell.angle_gamma   90.00
#
_symmetry.space_group_name_H-M   'P 1'
#
loop_
_entity.id
_entity.type
_entity.pdbx_description
1 polymer ?
#
loop_
_entity_poly.entity_id
_entity_poly.type
_entity_poly.pdbx_seq_one_letter_code
_entity_poly.pdbx_strand_id
1 'polypeptide(L)'
;LIEEEKLEDKRIVLFGLNTSSYAAREYLEKKGFRVCAYIDNDRKKVDELNDIINEILPVHMQSMAYEFAKKEFIRAYNPENLLKEFCDDYVILIASKYYSQMCEQLENMGYKEGKHIYQIVDFYSLEQQLKDFKLADDYIPLSHEEVRKYQLEILDEVKRVCEQNNLRYYLCGGTLLGAIRHKGYIPWDDDIDVIMPYQDYLEFIEIIDKDNEHYTILSPYTNKEQCFTFFARMIHNDTFMKWWEYPFLMTSGVSIDIFALSGLPDSEDEIRFYYNKVRRLNTKFISSYLKLSYNDNDEIQAREKIRSEILEMLERYRFDDSKKAFCITKYKEKDILPTSIYDKTIKVNFEDRIYDAAGRYDIYLKSLYGDYMKLPPVNQRTGCHNYKAYKIREK
;
A
#
# COMPACT_ATOMS: atom_id res chain seq x y z
N LEU A 1 22.33 1.36 11.65
CA LEU A 1 22.74 2.34 10.63
C LEU A 1 24.17 2.02 10.23
N ILE A 2 24.45 1.97 8.95
CA ILE A 2 25.78 1.70 8.41
C ILE A 2 26.60 2.97 8.60
N GLU A 3 27.83 2.83 9.11
CA GLU A 3 28.80 3.92 9.13
C GLU A 3 29.07 4.39 7.71
N GLU A 4 28.97 5.70 7.45
CA GLU A 4 29.10 6.26 6.08
C GLU A 4 30.44 5.88 5.43
N GLU A 5 31.50 5.76 6.21
CA GLU A 5 32.84 5.31 5.76
C GLU A 5 32.84 3.94 5.06
N LYS A 6 31.88 3.08 5.36
CA LYS A 6 31.75 1.76 4.71
C LYS A 6 31.12 1.82 3.32
N LEU A 7 30.53 2.97 2.96
CA LEU A 7 29.86 3.21 1.69
C LEU A 7 30.73 4.04 0.73
N GLU A 8 31.80 4.67 1.23
CA GLU A 8 32.69 5.49 0.42
C GLU A 8 33.35 4.63 -0.68
N ASP A 9 33.36 5.15 -1.90
CA ASP A 9 33.90 4.51 -3.10
C ASP A 9 33.29 3.11 -3.43
N LYS A 10 32.14 2.76 -2.83
CA LYS A 10 31.46 1.49 -3.06
C LYS A 10 30.31 1.61 -4.06
N ARG A 11 30.03 0.51 -4.75
CA ARG A 11 28.89 0.33 -5.62
C ARG A 11 27.71 -0.19 -4.80
N ILE A 12 26.79 0.71 -4.44
CA ILE A 12 25.67 0.36 -3.57
C ILE A 12 24.56 -0.30 -4.38
N VAL A 13 24.15 -1.49 -3.93
CA VAL A 13 23.05 -2.28 -4.49
C VAL A 13 21.97 -2.46 -3.43
N LEU A 14 20.73 -2.25 -3.78
CA LEU A 14 19.59 -2.47 -2.88
C LEU A 14 18.91 -3.80 -3.21
N PHE A 15 18.79 -4.68 -2.23
CA PHE A 15 18.15 -5.98 -2.39
C PHE A 15 16.70 -5.92 -1.86
N GLY A 16 15.76 -6.13 -2.76
CA GLY A 16 14.32 -6.06 -2.56
C GLY A 16 13.71 -4.87 -3.30
N LEU A 17 12.81 -5.13 -4.25
CA LEU A 17 12.00 -4.12 -4.90
C LEU A 17 10.77 -3.83 -4.04
N ASN A 18 10.94 -2.96 -3.06
CA ASN A 18 9.90 -2.59 -2.10
C ASN A 18 10.07 -1.13 -1.64
N THR A 19 9.07 -0.63 -0.93
CA THR A 19 9.02 0.76 -0.48
C THR A 19 10.23 1.17 0.36
N SER A 20 10.77 0.26 1.18
CA SER A 20 11.94 0.58 2.01
C SER A 20 13.23 0.71 1.22
N SER A 21 13.39 -0.09 0.17
CA SER A 21 14.53 0.07 -0.73
C SER A 21 14.46 1.39 -1.49
N TYR A 22 13.27 1.83 -1.89
CA TYR A 22 13.10 3.14 -2.53
C TYR A 22 13.42 4.29 -1.57
N ALA A 23 12.99 4.20 -0.31
CA ALA A 23 13.33 5.19 0.71
C ALA A 23 14.83 5.20 1.03
N ALA A 24 15.43 4.02 1.16
CA ALA A 24 16.87 3.90 1.39
C ALA A 24 17.68 4.56 0.26
N ARG A 25 17.24 4.37 -1.00
CA ARG A 25 17.84 5.06 -2.14
C ARG A 25 17.79 6.57 -1.97
N GLU A 26 16.61 7.14 -1.73
CA GLU A 26 16.47 8.58 -1.60
C GLU A 26 17.31 9.15 -0.45
N TYR A 27 17.37 8.44 0.68
CA TYR A 27 18.23 8.82 1.81
C TYR A 27 19.71 8.83 1.42
N LEU A 28 20.19 7.75 0.78
CA LEU A 28 21.58 7.62 0.37
C LEU A 28 21.98 8.68 -0.65
N GLU A 29 21.12 8.94 -1.65
CA GLU A 29 21.37 9.95 -2.68
C GLU A 29 21.40 11.37 -2.09
N LYS A 30 20.58 11.67 -1.08
CA LYS A 30 20.67 12.95 -0.32
C LYS A 30 21.97 13.11 0.46
N LYS A 31 22.56 12.00 0.91
CA LYS A 31 23.88 11.97 1.57
C LYS A 31 25.06 11.98 0.60
N GLY A 32 24.79 12.02 -0.70
CA GLY A 32 25.81 12.01 -1.74
C GLY A 32 26.24 10.61 -2.21
N PHE A 33 25.67 9.55 -1.65
CA PHE A 33 25.93 8.18 -2.08
C PHE A 33 25.05 7.82 -3.28
N ARG A 34 25.64 7.08 -4.23
CA ARG A 34 24.91 6.68 -5.44
C ARG A 34 24.55 5.19 -5.39
N VAL A 35 23.27 4.90 -5.41
CA VAL A 35 22.76 3.53 -5.64
C VAL A 35 22.93 3.18 -7.12
N CYS A 36 23.56 2.05 -7.43
CA CYS A 36 23.85 1.66 -8.81
C CYS A 36 22.84 0.67 -9.40
N ALA A 37 22.18 -0.12 -8.56
CA ALA A 37 21.20 -1.11 -9.01
C ALA A 37 20.24 -1.53 -7.89
N TYR A 38 19.06 -2.04 -8.30
CA TYR A 38 18.24 -2.92 -7.47
C TYR A 38 18.47 -4.38 -7.85
N ILE A 39 18.32 -5.28 -6.89
CA ILE A 39 18.18 -6.71 -7.15
C ILE A 39 16.92 -7.26 -6.47
N ASP A 40 16.26 -8.24 -7.08
CA ASP A 40 15.12 -8.95 -6.51
C ASP A 40 15.07 -10.38 -7.07
N ASN A 41 14.65 -11.33 -6.23
CA ASN A 41 14.45 -12.72 -6.62
C ASN A 41 13.18 -12.90 -7.47
N ASP A 42 12.21 -11.99 -7.33
CA ASP A 42 10.99 -11.97 -8.13
C ASP A 42 11.25 -11.35 -9.52
N ARG A 43 11.44 -12.24 -10.51
CA ARG A 43 11.67 -11.82 -11.91
C ARG A 43 10.58 -10.89 -12.44
N LYS A 44 9.33 -11.14 -12.04
CA LYS A 44 8.21 -10.32 -12.51
C LYS A 44 8.34 -8.87 -12.01
N LYS A 45 8.73 -8.64 -10.78
CA LYS A 45 8.99 -7.28 -10.26
C LYS A 45 10.16 -6.61 -10.98
N VAL A 46 11.20 -7.39 -11.28
CA VAL A 46 12.37 -6.90 -12.03
C VAL A 46 11.96 -6.44 -13.44
N ASP A 47 11.20 -7.29 -14.14
CA ASP A 47 10.72 -7.00 -15.50
C ASP A 47 9.76 -5.80 -15.50
N GLU A 48 8.77 -5.77 -14.58
CA GLU A 48 7.83 -4.65 -14.44
C GLU A 48 8.53 -3.31 -14.23
N LEU A 49 9.55 -3.24 -13.35
CA LEU A 49 10.30 -1.99 -13.14
C LEU A 49 11.07 -1.59 -14.41
N ASN A 50 11.74 -2.54 -15.04
CA ASN A 50 12.53 -2.25 -16.24
C ASN A 50 11.65 -1.87 -17.43
N ASP A 51 10.46 -2.43 -17.56
CA ASP A 51 9.48 -2.07 -18.60
C ASP A 51 8.97 -0.65 -18.38
N ILE A 52 8.62 -0.27 -17.14
CA ILE A 52 8.25 1.11 -16.81
C ILE A 52 9.38 2.08 -17.18
N ILE A 53 10.63 1.74 -16.87
CA ILE A 53 11.79 2.56 -17.24
C ILE A 53 11.92 2.67 -18.78
N ASN A 54 11.74 1.58 -19.49
CA ASN A 54 11.82 1.57 -20.96
C ASN A 54 10.70 2.38 -21.62
N GLU A 55 9.48 2.37 -21.05
CA GLU A 55 8.35 3.17 -21.52
C GLU A 55 8.55 4.69 -21.29
N ILE A 56 9.19 5.06 -20.18
CA ILE A 56 9.48 6.46 -19.84
C ILE A 56 10.64 7.01 -20.68
N LEU A 57 11.57 6.17 -21.10
CA LEU A 57 12.69 6.53 -21.96
C LEU A 57 12.27 6.42 -23.43
N PRO A 58 11.93 7.53 -24.12
CA PRO A 58 11.50 7.45 -25.52
C PRO A 58 12.58 6.81 -26.38
N VAL A 59 12.19 5.89 -27.23
CA VAL A 59 13.05 5.16 -28.18
C VAL A 59 13.83 6.11 -29.10
N HIS A 60 13.41 7.37 -29.24
CA HIS A 60 14.00 8.38 -30.13
C HIS A 60 15.01 9.34 -29.49
N MET A 61 15.28 9.23 -28.17
CA MET A 61 16.32 10.04 -27.54
C MET A 61 17.69 9.34 -27.59
N GLN A 62 18.26 9.22 -28.77
CA GLN A 62 19.63 8.70 -28.99
C GLN A 62 20.73 9.73 -28.69
N SER A 63 20.47 10.76 -27.90
CA SER A 63 21.41 11.84 -27.60
C SER A 63 21.63 12.01 -26.08
N MET A 64 22.28 13.10 -25.67
CA MET A 64 22.60 13.44 -24.26
C MET A 64 21.44 13.25 -23.27
N ALA A 65 20.19 13.39 -23.69
CA ALA A 65 19.02 13.15 -22.85
C ALA A 65 18.86 11.67 -22.43
N TYR A 66 19.28 10.72 -23.27
CA TYR A 66 19.31 9.29 -22.95
C TYR A 66 20.35 8.97 -21.85
N GLU A 67 21.53 9.55 -21.92
CA GLU A 67 22.56 9.38 -20.89
C GLU A 67 22.18 10.08 -19.56
N PHE A 68 21.48 11.20 -19.63
CA PHE A 68 20.91 11.86 -18.46
C PHE A 68 19.82 11.01 -17.80
N ALA A 69 18.89 10.49 -18.60
CA ALA A 69 17.81 9.62 -18.12
C ALA A 69 18.34 8.29 -17.56
N LYS A 70 19.41 7.71 -18.14
CA LYS A 70 20.11 6.55 -17.57
C LYS A 70 20.68 6.82 -16.17
N LYS A 71 21.10 8.05 -15.88
CA LYS A 71 21.59 8.46 -14.56
C LYS A 71 20.48 8.63 -13.56
N GLU A 72 19.27 8.96 -14.02
CA GLU A 72 18.11 9.22 -13.17
C GLU A 72 17.35 7.93 -12.80
N PHE A 73 17.36 6.92 -13.70
CA PHE A 73 16.63 5.67 -13.51
C PHE A 73 17.58 4.50 -13.22
N ILE A 74 17.39 3.90 -12.05
CA ILE A 74 18.17 2.73 -11.62
C ILE A 74 17.41 1.46 -11.99
N ARG A 75 18.06 0.59 -12.77
CA ARG A 75 17.51 -0.69 -13.21
C ARG A 75 17.52 -1.75 -12.13
N ALA A 76 16.63 -2.70 -12.27
CA ALA A 76 16.58 -3.89 -11.43
C ALA A 76 17.14 -5.11 -12.19
N TYR A 77 17.67 -6.06 -11.41
CA TYR A 77 18.24 -7.30 -11.93
C TYR A 77 17.88 -8.46 -10.98
N ASN A 78 17.89 -9.68 -11.49
CA ASN A 78 18.00 -10.83 -10.59
C ASN A 78 19.41 -10.88 -10.00
N PRO A 79 19.61 -11.33 -8.75
CA PRO A 79 20.91 -11.41 -8.13
C PRO A 79 21.93 -12.15 -8.98
N GLU A 80 21.57 -13.30 -9.56
CA GLU A 80 22.40 -14.10 -10.44
C GLU A 80 22.89 -13.37 -11.69
N ASN A 81 22.17 -12.37 -12.17
CA ASN A 81 22.52 -11.61 -13.37
C ASN A 81 23.49 -10.46 -13.04
N LEU A 82 23.27 -9.73 -11.93
CA LEU A 82 24.11 -8.60 -11.55
C LEU A 82 25.37 -9.06 -10.82
N LEU A 83 25.24 -10.06 -9.95
CA LEU A 83 26.27 -10.51 -9.03
C LEU A 83 26.93 -11.83 -9.52
N LYS A 84 26.81 -12.11 -10.82
CA LYS A 84 27.35 -13.34 -11.45
C LYS A 84 28.84 -13.56 -11.14
N GLU A 85 29.59 -12.48 -11.11
CA GLU A 85 30.99 -12.47 -10.74
C GLU A 85 31.16 -11.70 -9.42
N PHE A 86 31.86 -12.29 -8.47
CA PHE A 86 32.14 -11.62 -7.20
C PHE A 86 32.90 -10.31 -7.45
N CYS A 87 32.46 -9.25 -6.79
CA CYS A 87 33.14 -7.96 -6.82
C CYS A 87 33.21 -7.37 -5.41
N ASP A 88 34.39 -7.15 -4.90
CA ASP A 88 34.67 -6.62 -3.55
C ASP A 88 34.20 -5.14 -3.38
N ASP A 89 33.89 -4.47 -4.49
CA ASP A 89 33.41 -3.08 -4.47
C ASP A 89 31.90 -2.96 -4.24
N TYR A 90 31.15 -4.06 -4.28
CA TYR A 90 29.73 -4.01 -3.96
C TYR A 90 29.46 -3.95 -2.46
N VAL A 91 28.58 -3.04 -2.08
CA VAL A 91 27.86 -3.07 -0.79
C VAL A 91 26.38 -3.31 -1.08
N ILE A 92 25.87 -4.40 -0.53
CA ILE A 92 24.50 -4.86 -0.77
C ILE A 92 23.68 -4.59 0.49
N LEU A 93 22.70 -3.72 0.36
CA LEU A 93 21.82 -3.29 1.45
C LEU A 93 20.48 -4.01 1.33
N ILE A 94 20.11 -4.78 2.36
CA ILE A 94 18.89 -5.59 2.38
C ILE A 94 17.83 -4.90 3.24
N ALA A 95 16.69 -4.60 2.62
CA ALA A 95 15.50 -4.08 3.27
C ALA A 95 14.36 -5.10 3.20
N SER A 96 14.49 -6.22 3.91
CA SER A 96 13.53 -7.31 3.85
C SER A 96 13.41 -8.08 5.15
N LYS A 97 12.21 -8.54 5.50
CA LYS A 97 11.97 -9.51 6.60
C LYS A 97 12.62 -10.88 6.34
N TYR A 98 13.00 -11.14 5.11
CA TYR A 98 13.72 -12.36 4.70
C TYR A 98 15.24 -12.16 4.69
N TYR A 99 15.75 -11.26 5.55
CA TYR A 99 17.18 -10.92 5.60
C TYR A 99 18.08 -12.15 5.64
N SER A 100 17.83 -13.07 6.57
CA SER A 100 18.67 -14.26 6.78
C SER A 100 18.78 -15.12 5.50
N GLN A 101 17.66 -15.38 4.81
CA GLN A 101 17.69 -16.19 3.58
C GLN A 101 18.39 -15.45 2.43
N MET A 102 18.20 -14.14 2.34
CA MET A 102 18.85 -13.31 1.33
C MET A 102 20.35 -13.15 1.61
N CYS A 103 20.74 -13.05 2.88
CA CYS A 103 22.11 -13.01 3.32
C CYS A 103 22.82 -14.34 2.98
N GLU A 104 22.24 -15.49 3.35
CA GLU A 104 22.75 -16.81 3.01
C GLU A 104 22.91 -16.99 1.48
N GLN A 105 21.95 -16.53 0.70
CA GLN A 105 22.06 -16.54 -0.77
C GLN A 105 23.29 -15.77 -1.26
N LEU A 106 23.53 -14.57 -0.72
CA LEU A 106 24.66 -13.73 -1.09
C LEU A 106 25.99 -14.30 -0.59
N GLU A 107 26.02 -14.93 0.59
CA GLU A 107 27.19 -15.61 1.11
C GLU A 107 27.60 -16.78 0.22
N ASN A 108 26.64 -17.55 -0.31
CA ASN A 108 26.90 -18.58 -1.30
C ASN A 108 27.44 -18.03 -2.63
N MET A 109 27.27 -16.75 -2.89
CA MET A 109 27.84 -16.04 -4.05
C MET A 109 29.20 -15.38 -3.73
N GLY A 110 29.74 -15.57 -2.49
CA GLY A 110 31.05 -15.10 -2.07
C GLY A 110 31.06 -13.77 -1.31
N TYR A 111 29.90 -13.14 -1.11
CA TYR A 111 29.79 -11.91 -0.31
C TYR A 111 29.80 -12.24 1.19
N LYS A 112 30.15 -11.27 2.03
CA LYS A 112 30.28 -11.48 3.49
C LYS A 112 29.44 -10.47 4.25
N GLU A 113 28.65 -10.97 5.20
CA GLU A 113 27.95 -10.12 6.16
C GLU A 113 28.95 -9.26 6.97
N GLY A 114 28.57 -8.02 7.24
CA GLY A 114 29.43 -7.05 7.95
C GLY A 114 30.55 -6.41 7.10
N LYS A 115 30.80 -6.93 5.88
CA LYS A 115 31.74 -6.33 4.91
C LYS A 115 31.03 -5.87 3.63
N HIS A 116 30.21 -6.72 3.07
CA HIS A 116 29.52 -6.47 1.80
C HIS A 116 28.00 -6.41 1.96
N ILE A 117 27.46 -7.11 2.97
CA ILE A 117 26.03 -7.28 3.19
C ILE A 117 25.65 -6.59 4.49
N TYR A 118 24.66 -5.71 4.43
CA TYR A 118 24.14 -5.02 5.60
C TYR A 118 22.62 -5.00 5.58
N GLN A 119 22.03 -5.17 6.76
CA GLN A 119 20.60 -4.98 6.97
C GLN A 119 20.32 -3.50 7.21
N ILE A 120 19.38 -2.94 6.46
CA ILE A 120 18.97 -1.53 6.62
C ILE A 120 17.69 -1.36 7.46
N VAL A 121 16.94 -2.43 7.69
CA VAL A 121 15.77 -2.44 8.58
C VAL A 121 15.75 -3.75 9.37
N ASP A 122 15.73 -3.65 10.68
CA ASP A 122 15.59 -4.79 11.58
C ASP A 122 14.12 -5.14 11.83
N PHE A 123 13.60 -6.03 11.01
CA PHE A 123 12.22 -6.52 11.12
C PHE A 123 11.95 -7.38 12.33
N TYR A 124 12.94 -8.15 12.75
CA TYR A 124 12.80 -9.01 13.92
C TYR A 124 12.56 -8.18 15.18
N SER A 125 13.32 -7.11 15.34
CA SER A 125 13.14 -6.18 16.46
C SER A 125 11.75 -5.52 16.44
N LEU A 126 11.23 -5.15 15.28
CA LEU A 126 9.88 -4.57 15.13
C LEU A 126 8.78 -5.59 15.48
N GLU A 127 8.91 -6.83 15.00
CA GLU A 127 7.98 -7.91 15.37
C GLU A 127 8.01 -8.19 16.87
N GLN A 128 9.20 -8.21 17.48
CA GLN A 128 9.35 -8.42 18.91
C GLN A 128 8.76 -7.26 19.72
N GLN A 129 8.96 -6.02 19.29
CA GLN A 129 8.34 -4.86 19.92
C GLN A 129 6.81 -4.94 19.91
N LEU A 130 6.20 -5.46 18.83
CA LEU A 130 4.76 -5.69 18.78
C LEU A 130 4.35 -6.84 19.71
N LYS A 131 5.12 -7.95 19.74
CA LYS A 131 4.83 -9.09 20.64
C LYS A 131 4.90 -8.70 22.11
N ASP A 132 5.88 -7.88 22.48
CA ASP A 132 6.13 -7.44 23.85
C ASP A 132 5.26 -6.24 24.25
N PHE A 133 4.58 -5.62 23.29
CA PHE A 133 3.73 -4.46 23.55
C PHE A 133 2.56 -4.83 24.46
N LYS A 134 2.42 -4.11 25.58
CA LYS A 134 1.29 -4.19 26.51
C LYS A 134 0.87 -2.77 26.88
N LEU A 135 -0.42 -2.56 26.94
CA LEU A 135 -0.99 -1.33 27.48
C LEU A 135 -1.23 -1.46 29.00
N ALA A 136 -1.43 -0.32 29.65
CA ALA A 136 -1.84 -0.26 31.06
C ALA A 136 -3.22 -0.93 31.29
N ASP A 137 -3.59 -1.12 32.53
CA ASP A 137 -4.81 -1.86 32.95
C ASP A 137 -6.13 -1.22 32.48
N ASP A 138 -6.08 -0.01 31.95
CA ASP A 138 -7.24 0.70 31.37
C ASP A 138 -7.69 0.17 30.00
N TYR A 139 -6.97 -0.79 29.45
CA TYR A 139 -7.25 -1.37 28.14
C TYR A 139 -7.54 -2.87 28.26
N ILE A 140 -8.62 -3.30 27.62
CA ILE A 140 -9.05 -4.70 27.61
C ILE A 140 -8.64 -5.31 26.25
N PRO A 141 -7.79 -6.36 26.22
CA PRO A 141 -7.45 -7.02 24.97
C PRO A 141 -8.70 -7.55 24.24
N LEU A 142 -8.76 -7.34 22.93
CA LEU A 142 -9.80 -7.84 22.06
C LEU A 142 -9.34 -9.12 21.35
N SER A 143 -10.22 -10.10 21.30
CA SER A 143 -10.09 -11.26 20.43
C SER A 143 -10.35 -10.89 18.97
N HIS A 144 -9.96 -11.74 18.05
CA HIS A 144 -10.23 -11.55 16.62
C HIS A 144 -11.73 -11.42 16.29
N GLU A 145 -12.57 -12.19 16.99
CA GLU A 145 -14.03 -12.10 16.83
C GLU A 145 -14.59 -10.76 17.33
N GLU A 146 -14.03 -10.22 18.41
CA GLU A 146 -14.44 -8.91 18.93
C GLU A 146 -13.99 -7.78 18.00
N VAL A 147 -12.80 -7.88 17.40
CA VAL A 147 -12.36 -6.93 16.37
C VAL A 147 -13.33 -6.93 15.19
N ARG A 148 -13.74 -8.09 14.69
CA ARG A 148 -14.73 -8.21 13.61
C ARG A 148 -16.08 -7.58 13.98
N LYS A 149 -16.51 -7.64 15.24
CA LYS A 149 -17.74 -6.95 15.68
C LYS A 149 -17.63 -5.44 15.53
N TYR A 150 -16.53 -4.85 15.99
CA TYR A 150 -16.28 -3.40 15.80
C TYR A 150 -16.20 -3.03 14.33
N GLN A 151 -15.57 -3.84 13.49
CA GLN A 151 -15.52 -3.61 12.04
C GLN A 151 -16.93 -3.63 11.41
N LEU A 152 -17.81 -4.54 11.86
CA LEU A 152 -19.19 -4.60 11.40
C LEU A 152 -20.01 -3.40 11.89
N GLU A 153 -19.78 -2.89 13.09
CA GLU A 153 -20.39 -1.65 13.59
C GLU A 153 -19.99 -0.44 12.74
N ILE A 154 -18.71 -0.34 12.35
CA ILE A 154 -18.24 0.69 11.44
C ILE A 154 -18.90 0.55 10.07
N LEU A 155 -18.99 -0.68 9.51
CA LEU A 155 -19.61 -0.92 8.22
C LEU A 155 -21.11 -0.62 8.22
N ASP A 156 -21.81 -0.89 9.31
CA ASP A 156 -23.21 -0.51 9.51
C ASP A 156 -23.38 1.01 9.50
N GLU A 157 -22.44 1.74 10.13
CA GLU A 157 -22.44 3.19 10.12
C GLU A 157 -22.16 3.76 8.70
N VAL A 158 -21.20 3.18 7.97
CA VAL A 158 -20.99 3.53 6.55
C VAL A 158 -22.27 3.37 5.76
N LYS A 159 -22.94 2.23 5.90
CA LYS A 159 -24.23 1.98 5.23
C LYS A 159 -25.27 3.01 5.64
N ARG A 160 -25.44 3.29 6.94
CA ARG A 160 -26.42 4.24 7.46
C ARG A 160 -26.21 5.65 6.88
N VAL A 161 -24.96 6.14 6.91
CA VAL A 161 -24.61 7.46 6.38
C VAL A 161 -24.87 7.52 4.88
N CYS A 162 -24.46 6.50 4.13
CA CYS A 162 -24.68 6.46 2.69
C CYS A 162 -26.15 6.42 2.32
N GLU A 163 -26.97 5.60 3.01
CA GLU A 163 -28.42 5.54 2.76
C GLU A 163 -29.13 6.87 3.09
N GLN A 164 -28.73 7.55 4.16
CA GLN A 164 -29.31 8.83 4.57
C GLN A 164 -28.97 10.00 3.63
N ASN A 165 -27.80 9.96 3.01
CA ASN A 165 -27.30 11.03 2.15
C ASN A 165 -27.31 10.66 0.65
N ASN A 166 -27.92 9.51 0.29
CA ASN A 166 -27.97 9.01 -1.08
C ASN A 166 -26.59 8.86 -1.74
N LEU A 167 -25.59 8.42 -0.95
CA LEU A 167 -24.23 8.15 -1.41
C LEU A 167 -24.10 6.68 -1.81
N ARG A 168 -23.29 6.42 -2.81
CA ARG A 168 -22.99 5.05 -3.28
C ARG A 168 -21.78 4.50 -2.56
N TYR A 169 -21.89 3.29 -2.06
CA TYR A 169 -20.77 2.48 -1.59
C TYR A 169 -20.95 1.04 -2.04
N TYR A 170 -19.87 0.31 -2.13
CA TYR A 170 -19.87 -1.10 -2.51
C TYR A 170 -18.83 -1.86 -1.70
N LEU A 171 -19.15 -3.08 -1.25
CA LEU A 171 -18.13 -3.98 -0.76
C LEU A 171 -17.10 -4.24 -1.88
N CYS A 172 -15.81 -4.29 -1.54
CA CYS A 172 -14.76 -4.54 -2.51
C CYS A 172 -13.70 -5.53 -1.98
N GLY A 173 -12.67 -5.79 -2.76
CA GLY A 173 -11.53 -6.59 -2.33
C GLY A 173 -11.88 -7.96 -1.73
N GLY A 174 -11.21 -8.28 -0.62
CA GLY A 174 -11.43 -9.48 0.17
C GLY A 174 -12.82 -9.56 0.76
N THR A 175 -13.39 -8.43 1.18
CA THR A 175 -14.73 -8.33 1.77
C THR A 175 -15.82 -8.76 0.78
N LEU A 176 -15.77 -8.26 -0.47
CA LEU A 176 -16.69 -8.71 -1.51
C LEU A 176 -16.52 -10.19 -1.84
N LEU A 177 -15.29 -10.66 -1.97
CA LEU A 177 -15.01 -12.08 -2.18
C LEU A 177 -15.57 -12.94 -1.03
N GLY A 178 -15.43 -12.47 0.19
CA GLY A 178 -16.00 -13.08 1.39
C GLY A 178 -17.53 -13.15 1.32
N ALA A 179 -18.19 -12.03 1.01
CA ALA A 179 -19.64 -11.96 0.85
C ALA A 179 -20.17 -12.96 -0.19
N ILE A 180 -19.51 -13.06 -1.34
CA ILE A 180 -19.93 -13.93 -2.43
C ILE A 180 -19.67 -15.41 -2.12
N ARG A 181 -18.46 -15.74 -1.67
CA ARG A 181 -17.98 -17.14 -1.53
C ARG A 181 -18.30 -17.75 -0.17
N HIS A 182 -18.22 -16.95 0.92
CA HIS A 182 -18.32 -17.43 2.31
C HIS A 182 -19.58 -16.93 3.04
N LYS A 183 -20.28 -15.93 2.47
CA LYS A 183 -21.39 -15.20 3.09
C LYS A 183 -21.01 -14.40 4.32
N GLY A 184 -19.73 -14.07 4.46
CA GLY A 184 -19.13 -13.33 5.55
C GLY A 184 -17.63 -13.21 5.32
N TYR A 185 -16.88 -13.04 6.39
CA TYR A 185 -15.41 -12.99 6.30
C TYR A 185 -14.84 -14.25 5.64
N ILE A 186 -13.81 -14.07 4.84
CA ILE A 186 -12.92 -15.18 4.51
C ILE A 186 -12.28 -15.64 5.84
N PRO A 187 -12.24 -16.95 6.18
CA PRO A 187 -11.85 -17.41 7.52
C PRO A 187 -10.49 -16.90 8.03
N TRP A 188 -9.57 -16.59 7.12
CA TRP A 188 -8.23 -16.08 7.43
C TRP A 188 -8.05 -14.60 7.11
N ASP A 189 -9.12 -13.88 6.78
CA ASP A 189 -9.11 -12.43 6.53
C ASP A 189 -9.46 -11.65 7.79
N ASP A 190 -8.92 -10.45 7.93
CA ASP A 190 -8.96 -9.66 9.14
C ASP A 190 -9.31 -8.18 8.92
N ASP A 191 -9.71 -7.81 7.69
CA ASP A 191 -10.08 -6.46 7.30
C ASP A 191 -11.44 -6.38 6.61
N ILE A 192 -11.97 -5.17 6.52
CA ILE A 192 -13.15 -4.81 5.71
C ILE A 192 -12.75 -3.68 4.78
N ASP A 193 -13.06 -3.88 3.50
CA ASP A 193 -12.83 -2.93 2.41
C ASP A 193 -14.15 -2.52 1.77
N VAL A 194 -14.37 -1.21 1.64
CA VAL A 194 -15.44 -0.64 0.82
C VAL A 194 -14.87 0.31 -0.22
N ILE A 195 -15.61 0.52 -1.29
CA ILE A 195 -15.23 1.42 -2.38
C ILE A 195 -16.39 2.35 -2.74
N MET A 196 -16.10 3.62 -2.99
CA MET A 196 -17.08 4.65 -3.32
C MET A 196 -16.65 5.40 -4.58
N PRO A 197 -17.58 5.83 -5.46
CA PRO A 197 -17.27 6.86 -6.45
C PRO A 197 -16.61 8.07 -5.78
N TYR A 198 -15.63 8.68 -6.43
CA TYR A 198 -14.78 9.70 -5.80
C TYR A 198 -15.55 10.88 -5.18
N GLN A 199 -16.63 11.33 -5.84
CA GLN A 199 -17.44 12.41 -5.32
C GLN A 199 -18.23 11.99 -4.07
N ASP A 200 -18.80 10.78 -4.08
CA ASP A 200 -19.52 10.22 -2.94
C ASP A 200 -18.54 10.00 -1.75
N TYR A 201 -17.32 9.59 -2.05
CA TYR A 201 -16.23 9.44 -1.06
C TYR A 201 -15.88 10.78 -0.38
N LEU A 202 -15.77 11.87 -1.14
CA LEU A 202 -15.46 13.19 -0.58
C LEU A 202 -16.59 13.67 0.34
N GLU A 203 -17.84 13.53 -0.09
CA GLU A 203 -19.01 13.92 0.70
C GLU A 203 -19.12 13.07 1.98
N PHE A 204 -18.88 11.76 1.87
CA PHE A 204 -18.87 10.86 3.01
C PHE A 204 -17.82 11.28 4.07
N ILE A 205 -16.59 11.60 3.65
CA ILE A 205 -15.54 12.07 4.55
C ILE A 205 -15.98 13.34 5.28
N GLU A 206 -16.55 14.30 4.55
CA GLU A 206 -16.98 15.58 5.12
C GLU A 206 -18.09 15.38 6.17
N ILE A 207 -19.03 14.45 5.94
CA ILE A 207 -20.10 14.13 6.89
C ILE A 207 -19.53 13.51 8.16
N ILE A 208 -18.65 12.52 8.04
CA ILE A 208 -18.07 11.84 9.21
C ILE A 208 -17.16 12.77 10.01
N ASP A 209 -16.38 13.62 9.36
CA ASP A 209 -15.44 14.53 10.03
C ASP A 209 -16.15 15.60 10.88
N LYS A 210 -17.36 16.00 10.49
CA LYS A 210 -18.08 17.10 11.15
C LYS A 210 -18.83 16.70 12.42
N ASP A 211 -19.44 15.53 12.47
CA ASP A 211 -20.50 15.24 13.45
C ASP A 211 -20.45 13.82 14.03
N ASN A 212 -19.27 13.19 14.18
CA ASN A 212 -19.25 11.81 14.68
C ASN A 212 -18.41 11.63 15.94
N GLU A 213 -19.06 11.50 17.10
CA GLU A 213 -18.38 11.26 18.38
C GLU A 213 -17.82 9.83 18.51
N HIS A 214 -18.41 8.86 17.80
CA HIS A 214 -18.04 7.44 17.91
C HIS A 214 -16.97 7.01 16.90
N TYR A 215 -16.80 7.78 15.82
CA TYR A 215 -15.89 7.41 14.74
C TYR A 215 -15.00 8.58 14.34
N THR A 216 -13.76 8.26 14.02
CA THR A 216 -12.79 9.20 13.44
C THR A 216 -12.45 8.76 12.03
N ILE A 217 -12.35 9.71 11.09
CA ILE A 217 -11.89 9.40 9.73
C ILE A 217 -10.47 9.93 9.51
N LEU A 218 -9.57 9.04 9.11
CA LEU A 218 -8.26 9.40 8.60
C LEU A 218 -8.31 9.34 7.08
N SER A 219 -8.02 10.46 6.43
CA SER A 219 -8.03 10.54 4.98
C SER A 219 -6.92 11.46 4.47
N PRO A 220 -6.59 11.45 3.18
CA PRO A 220 -5.67 12.42 2.62
C PRO A 220 -6.17 13.87 2.69
N TYR A 221 -7.44 14.10 3.07
CA TYR A 221 -8.07 15.41 3.23
C TYR A 221 -8.17 15.84 4.69
N THR A 222 -8.52 14.89 5.58
CA THR A 222 -8.71 15.14 7.01
C THR A 222 -7.72 14.31 7.80
N ASN A 223 -7.20 14.84 8.91
CA ASN A 223 -6.17 14.16 9.71
C ASN A 223 -4.98 13.67 8.86
N LYS A 224 -4.66 14.42 7.82
CA LYS A 224 -3.74 14.05 6.75
C LYS A 224 -2.31 13.73 7.22
N GLU A 225 -1.90 14.27 8.36
CA GLU A 225 -0.58 13.99 8.94
C GLU A 225 -0.43 12.55 9.43
N GLN A 226 -1.56 11.91 9.76
CA GLN A 226 -1.64 10.50 10.16
C GLN A 226 -2.04 9.58 9.02
N CYS A 227 -2.35 10.13 7.83
CA CYS A 227 -2.78 9.37 6.66
C CYS A 227 -1.63 9.16 5.68
N PHE A 228 -1.17 7.91 5.57
CA PHE A 228 -0.05 7.50 4.70
C PHE A 228 -0.54 6.90 3.37
N THR A 229 -1.84 6.94 3.12
CA THR A 229 -2.50 6.31 1.97
C THR A 229 -3.39 7.32 1.23
N PHE A 230 -3.89 6.94 0.06
CA PHE A 230 -4.87 7.72 -0.70
C PHE A 230 -6.27 7.09 -0.65
N PHE A 231 -6.53 6.33 0.41
CA PHE A 231 -7.85 5.89 0.82
C PHE A 231 -8.09 6.33 2.27
N ALA A 232 -9.34 6.37 2.70
CA ALA A 232 -9.68 6.72 4.07
C ALA A 232 -9.75 5.48 4.96
N ARG A 233 -9.50 5.68 6.25
CA ARG A 233 -9.80 4.74 7.32
C ARG A 233 -10.84 5.33 8.24
N MET A 234 -11.93 4.61 8.45
CA MET A 234 -12.92 4.95 9.47
C MET A 234 -12.66 4.10 10.71
N ILE A 235 -12.42 4.77 11.83
CA ILE A 235 -11.90 4.22 13.07
C ILE A 235 -12.97 4.27 14.15
N HIS A 236 -13.12 3.21 14.94
CA HIS A 236 -13.97 3.18 16.13
C HIS A 236 -13.23 3.78 17.34
N ASN A 237 -13.74 4.89 17.89
CA ASN A 237 -13.06 5.70 18.92
C ASN A 237 -12.92 4.98 20.27
N ASP A 238 -13.77 3.99 20.59
CA ASP A 238 -13.67 3.22 21.85
C ASP A 238 -12.62 2.11 21.79
N THR A 239 -11.80 2.07 20.75
CA THR A 239 -10.81 1.03 20.56
C THR A 239 -9.41 1.60 20.35
N PHE A 240 -8.43 0.80 20.69
CA PHE A 240 -7.03 1.06 20.38
C PHE A 240 -6.45 -0.14 19.65
N MET A 241 -5.76 0.10 18.56
CA MET A 241 -5.08 -0.93 17.80
C MET A 241 -3.64 -0.53 17.53
N LYS A 242 -2.73 -1.47 17.69
CA LYS A 242 -1.34 -1.35 17.27
C LYS A 242 -1.05 -2.45 16.28
N TRP A 243 -0.57 -2.08 15.10
CA TRP A 243 -0.21 -3.05 14.07
C TRP A 243 1.14 -2.69 13.45
N TRP A 244 1.68 -3.68 12.82
CA TRP A 244 2.90 -3.54 12.08
C TRP A 244 2.59 -3.49 10.58
N GLU A 245 2.71 -2.30 10.02
CA GLU A 245 2.69 -2.07 8.58
C GLU A 245 4.09 -1.58 8.20
N TYR A 246 4.78 -2.49 7.60
CA TYR A 246 6.17 -2.38 7.22
C TYR A 246 6.58 -0.97 6.73
N PRO A 247 7.62 -0.37 7.26
CA PRO A 247 8.51 -0.79 8.37
C PRO A 247 8.12 -0.17 9.74
N PHE A 248 6.91 0.30 9.92
CA PHE A 248 6.48 1.03 11.10
C PHE A 248 5.53 0.25 11.98
N LEU A 249 5.63 0.51 13.28
CA LEU A 249 4.57 0.24 14.22
C LEU A 249 3.57 1.39 14.17
N MET A 250 2.39 1.12 13.66
CA MET A 250 1.29 2.07 13.58
C MET A 250 0.37 1.93 14.78
N THR A 251 -0.27 3.03 15.15
CA THR A 251 -1.30 3.06 16.18
C THR A 251 -2.56 3.73 15.67
N SER A 252 -3.72 3.16 15.98
CA SER A 252 -5.04 3.67 15.62
C SER A 252 -6.09 3.02 16.55
N GLY A 253 -7.35 3.00 16.16
CA GLY A 253 -8.37 2.07 16.65
C GLY A 253 -8.69 1.00 15.62
N VAL A 254 -9.63 0.12 15.93
CA VAL A 254 -10.22 -0.82 14.97
C VAL A 254 -10.85 -0.03 13.84
N SER A 255 -10.58 -0.40 12.62
CA SER A 255 -10.95 0.37 11.44
C SER A 255 -11.37 -0.49 10.25
N ILE A 256 -11.99 0.15 9.27
CA ILE A 256 -12.20 -0.37 7.92
C ILE A 256 -11.58 0.59 6.90
N ASP A 257 -11.22 0.08 5.72
CA ASP A 257 -10.64 0.85 4.64
C ASP A 257 -11.70 1.27 3.62
N ILE A 258 -11.67 2.54 3.22
CA ILE A 258 -12.64 3.14 2.28
C ILE A 258 -11.86 3.70 1.09
N PHE A 259 -11.99 3.03 -0.05
CA PHE A 259 -11.31 3.38 -1.30
C PHE A 259 -12.16 4.31 -2.16
N ALA A 260 -11.50 5.17 -2.93
CA ALA A 260 -12.13 6.06 -3.89
C ALA A 260 -11.96 5.55 -5.32
N LEU A 261 -13.06 5.50 -6.09
CA LEU A 261 -13.07 5.22 -7.52
C LEU A 261 -12.95 6.52 -8.30
N SER A 262 -11.80 6.76 -8.89
CA SER A 262 -11.54 7.89 -9.76
C SER A 262 -11.77 7.51 -11.21
N GLY A 263 -12.38 8.41 -12.00
CA GLY A 263 -12.51 8.22 -13.43
C GLY A 263 -11.17 8.24 -14.16
N LEU A 264 -11.18 7.79 -15.39
CA LEU A 264 -10.02 7.75 -16.28
C LEU A 264 -10.34 8.42 -17.64
N PRO A 265 -9.32 8.89 -18.36
CA PRO A 265 -9.50 9.37 -19.74
C PRO A 265 -10.00 8.26 -20.67
N ASP A 266 -10.39 8.60 -21.91
CA ASP A 266 -10.99 7.65 -22.86
C ASP A 266 -9.96 6.77 -23.58
N SER A 267 -8.76 7.29 -23.87
CA SER A 267 -7.77 6.58 -24.68
C SER A 267 -6.89 5.65 -23.81
N GLU A 268 -6.62 4.45 -24.32
CA GLU A 268 -5.80 3.45 -23.61
C GLU A 268 -4.36 3.96 -23.33
N ASP A 269 -3.79 4.74 -24.24
CA ASP A 269 -2.45 5.30 -24.05
C ASP A 269 -2.44 6.39 -22.96
N GLU A 270 -3.49 7.24 -22.93
CA GLU A 270 -3.65 8.23 -21.87
C GLU A 270 -3.93 7.56 -20.51
N ILE A 271 -4.76 6.51 -20.47
CA ILE A 271 -5.01 5.71 -19.26
C ILE A 271 -3.69 5.18 -18.71
N ARG A 272 -2.89 4.54 -19.56
CA ARG A 272 -1.60 3.96 -19.14
C ARG A 272 -0.63 5.02 -18.61
N PHE A 273 -0.48 6.12 -19.33
CA PHE A 273 0.37 7.23 -18.90
C PHE A 273 -0.10 7.81 -17.57
N TYR A 274 -1.39 8.07 -17.44
CA TYR A 274 -2.02 8.66 -16.27
C TYR A 274 -1.88 7.76 -15.04
N TYR A 275 -2.24 6.51 -15.17
CA TYR A 275 -2.16 5.51 -14.11
C TYR A 275 -0.72 5.29 -13.62
N ASN A 276 0.23 5.16 -14.55
CA ASN A 276 1.65 5.02 -14.21
C ASN A 276 2.20 6.25 -13.48
N LYS A 277 1.74 7.45 -13.86
CA LYS A 277 2.12 8.68 -13.14
C LYS A 277 1.59 8.67 -11.72
N VAL A 278 0.31 8.35 -11.49
CA VAL A 278 -0.28 8.24 -10.15
C VAL A 278 0.48 7.22 -9.30
N ARG A 279 0.74 6.05 -9.83
CA ARG A 279 1.47 4.99 -9.12
C ARG A 279 2.88 5.42 -8.72
N ARG A 280 3.62 6.04 -9.62
CA ARG A 280 4.97 6.55 -9.33
C ARG A 280 4.95 7.61 -8.23
N LEU A 281 4.00 8.54 -8.28
CA LEU A 281 3.83 9.56 -7.25
C LEU A 281 3.44 8.92 -5.90
N ASN A 282 2.54 7.94 -5.90
CA ASN A 282 2.15 7.21 -4.68
C ASN A 282 3.35 6.47 -4.06
N THR A 283 4.17 5.78 -4.86
CA THR A 283 5.40 5.15 -4.36
C THR A 283 6.34 6.18 -3.75
N LYS A 284 6.53 7.33 -4.42
CA LYS A 284 7.37 8.42 -3.91
C LYS A 284 6.81 9.01 -2.61
N PHE A 285 5.50 9.17 -2.51
CA PHE A 285 4.81 9.64 -1.32
C PHE A 285 5.04 8.70 -0.13
N ILE A 286 4.74 7.41 -0.28
CA ILE A 286 4.92 6.41 0.78
C ILE A 286 6.40 6.34 1.19
N SER A 287 7.34 6.30 0.24
CA SER A 287 8.77 6.22 0.56
C SER A 287 9.29 7.44 1.30
N SER A 288 8.65 8.60 1.18
CA SER A 288 9.05 9.80 1.93
C SER A 288 8.90 9.64 3.45
N TYR A 289 7.97 8.82 3.92
CA TYR A 289 7.80 8.52 5.35
C TYR A 289 8.86 7.55 5.91
N LEU A 290 9.58 6.86 5.04
CA LEU A 290 10.63 5.90 5.44
C LEU A 290 11.99 6.56 5.64
N LYS A 291 12.10 7.87 5.40
CA LYS A 291 13.33 8.63 5.58
C LYS A 291 13.58 8.94 7.05
N LEU A 292 14.84 8.95 7.46
CA LEU A 292 15.23 9.41 8.80
C LEU A 292 14.88 10.90 9.03
N SER A 293 14.86 11.67 7.95
CA SER A 293 14.49 13.10 7.93
C SER A 293 13.00 13.35 7.70
N TYR A 294 12.13 12.36 7.88
CA TYR A 294 10.72 12.47 7.52
C TYR A 294 9.96 13.64 8.22
N ASN A 295 10.48 14.12 9.35
CA ASN A 295 9.95 15.25 10.10
C ASN A 295 10.61 16.60 9.75
N ASP A 296 11.61 16.63 8.85
CA ASP A 296 12.20 17.90 8.41
C ASP A 296 11.18 18.70 7.61
N ASN A 297 11.18 20.03 7.79
CA ASN A 297 10.22 20.92 7.12
C ASN A 297 10.25 20.77 5.58
N ASP A 298 11.42 20.59 4.99
CA ASP A 298 11.58 20.43 3.54
C ASP A 298 10.94 19.11 3.08
N GLU A 299 11.07 18.03 3.85
CA GLU A 299 10.44 16.74 3.55
C GLU A 299 8.93 16.80 3.71
N ILE A 300 8.43 17.50 4.73
CA ILE A 300 7.00 17.74 4.94
C ILE A 300 6.42 18.50 3.73
N GLN A 301 7.08 19.60 3.32
CA GLN A 301 6.63 20.39 2.16
C GLN A 301 6.69 19.59 0.85
N ALA A 302 7.75 18.83 0.63
CA ALA A 302 7.87 17.96 -0.55
C ALA A 302 6.78 16.90 -0.59
N ARG A 303 6.44 16.32 0.56
CA ARG A 303 5.37 15.34 0.73
C ARG A 303 3.99 15.93 0.44
N GLU A 304 3.70 17.12 0.98
CA GLU A 304 2.44 17.83 0.73
C GLU A 304 2.29 18.21 -0.76
N LYS A 305 3.36 18.57 -1.43
CA LYS A 305 3.33 18.81 -2.88
C LYS A 305 2.98 17.55 -3.66
N ILE A 306 3.55 16.40 -3.31
CA ILE A 306 3.23 15.11 -3.94
C ILE A 306 1.78 14.73 -3.64
N ARG A 307 1.32 14.90 -2.40
CA ARG A 307 -0.07 14.66 -2.00
C ARG A 307 -1.03 15.47 -2.87
N SER A 308 -0.81 16.79 -2.95
CA SER A 308 -1.66 17.67 -3.75
C SER A 308 -1.70 17.25 -5.22
N GLU A 309 -0.55 16.91 -5.82
CA GLU A 309 -0.51 16.44 -7.21
C GLU A 309 -1.32 15.16 -7.43
N ILE A 310 -1.25 14.21 -6.50
CA ILE A 310 -2.05 12.97 -6.59
C ILE A 310 -3.54 13.28 -6.46
N LEU A 311 -3.94 14.12 -5.49
CA LEU A 311 -5.34 14.49 -5.28
C LEU A 311 -5.92 15.20 -6.49
N GLU A 312 -5.21 16.17 -7.08
CA GLU A 312 -5.59 16.80 -8.34
C GLU A 312 -5.78 15.80 -9.48
N MET A 313 -4.92 14.78 -9.53
CA MET A 313 -5.09 13.71 -10.51
C MET A 313 -6.33 12.86 -10.21
N LEU A 314 -6.61 12.48 -8.96
CA LEU A 314 -7.79 11.70 -8.61
C LEU A 314 -9.11 12.43 -8.87
N GLU A 315 -9.13 13.75 -8.77
CA GLU A 315 -10.29 14.60 -9.05
C GLU A 315 -10.53 14.86 -10.53
N ARG A 316 -9.50 14.75 -11.36
CA ARG A 316 -9.49 15.26 -12.73
C ARG A 316 -10.57 14.68 -13.63
N TYR A 317 -10.85 13.39 -13.50
CA TYR A 317 -11.87 12.69 -14.28
C TYR A 317 -12.97 12.18 -13.34
N ARG A 318 -14.18 12.66 -13.57
CA ARG A 318 -15.31 12.23 -12.76
C ARG A 318 -15.67 10.78 -13.06
N PHE A 319 -15.99 10.02 -12.03
CA PHE A 319 -16.42 8.63 -12.17
C PHE A 319 -17.60 8.47 -13.12
N ASP A 320 -18.65 9.31 -12.93
CA ASP A 320 -19.91 9.21 -13.68
C ASP A 320 -19.77 9.60 -15.17
N ASP A 321 -18.72 10.35 -15.53
CA ASP A 321 -18.46 10.78 -16.91
C ASP A 321 -17.45 9.89 -17.63
N SER A 322 -16.88 8.89 -16.94
CA SER A 322 -15.78 8.05 -17.44
C SER A 322 -16.25 6.65 -17.80
N LYS A 323 -15.70 6.07 -18.86
CA LYS A 323 -15.95 4.67 -19.25
C LYS A 323 -15.19 3.66 -18.39
N LYS A 324 -14.08 4.08 -17.81
CA LYS A 324 -13.25 3.29 -16.89
C LYS A 324 -12.93 4.10 -15.65
N ALA A 325 -12.73 3.39 -14.55
CA ALA A 325 -12.29 3.96 -13.28
C ALA A 325 -11.21 3.08 -12.65
N PHE A 326 -10.50 3.64 -11.69
CA PHE A 326 -9.47 2.95 -10.92
C PHE A 326 -9.48 3.39 -9.47
N CYS A 327 -8.83 2.60 -8.62
CA CYS A 327 -8.43 3.03 -7.27
C CYS A 327 -6.94 2.72 -7.04
N ILE A 328 -6.37 3.34 -6.02
CA ILE A 328 -4.96 3.09 -5.66
C ILE A 328 -4.91 1.93 -4.69
N THR A 329 -4.68 0.71 -5.19
CA THR A 329 -4.53 -0.50 -4.39
C THR A 329 -3.27 -1.30 -4.75
N LYS A 330 -3.09 -2.43 -4.08
CA LYS A 330 -2.03 -3.41 -4.37
C LYS A 330 -2.24 -4.19 -5.67
N TYR A 331 -3.45 -4.16 -6.25
CA TYR A 331 -3.79 -4.99 -7.43
C TYR A 331 -3.34 -4.40 -8.75
N LYS A 332 -2.80 -3.18 -8.73
CA LYS A 332 -2.20 -2.52 -9.90
C LYS A 332 -3.22 -2.33 -11.04
N GLU A 333 -2.82 -2.64 -12.29
CA GLU A 333 -3.66 -2.47 -13.49
C GLU A 333 -4.96 -3.29 -13.45
N LYS A 334 -5.05 -4.29 -12.58
CA LYS A 334 -6.29 -5.06 -12.37
C LYS A 334 -7.42 -4.22 -11.76
N ASP A 335 -7.08 -3.08 -11.15
CA ASP A 335 -8.05 -2.13 -10.61
C ASP A 335 -8.63 -1.19 -11.66
N ILE A 336 -8.10 -1.20 -12.89
CA ILE A 336 -8.64 -0.42 -14.01
C ILE A 336 -9.82 -1.20 -14.60
N LEU A 337 -11.03 -0.77 -14.27
CA LEU A 337 -12.25 -1.49 -14.61
C LEU A 337 -13.30 -0.58 -15.27
N PRO A 338 -14.20 -1.13 -16.11
CA PRO A 338 -15.31 -0.38 -16.67
C PRO A 338 -16.23 0.16 -15.57
N THR A 339 -16.64 1.44 -15.63
CA THR A 339 -17.60 2.03 -14.71
C THR A 339 -18.95 1.32 -14.74
N SER A 340 -19.31 0.73 -15.89
CA SER A 340 -20.54 -0.06 -16.06
C SER A 340 -20.68 -1.27 -15.13
N ILE A 341 -19.63 -1.66 -14.41
CA ILE A 341 -19.72 -2.66 -13.35
C ILE A 341 -20.66 -2.19 -12.25
N TYR A 342 -20.72 -0.89 -12.01
CA TYR A 342 -21.42 -0.22 -10.93
C TYR A 342 -22.79 0.37 -11.36
N ASP A 343 -23.22 0.17 -12.63
CA ASP A 343 -24.53 0.69 -13.13
C ASP A 343 -25.72 0.18 -12.33
N LYS A 344 -25.58 -0.95 -11.69
CA LYS A 344 -26.59 -1.54 -10.80
C LYS A 344 -25.96 -1.90 -9.48
N THR A 345 -26.68 -1.56 -8.41
CA THR A 345 -26.38 -2.02 -7.06
C THR A 345 -27.16 -3.29 -6.77
N ILE A 346 -26.51 -4.27 -6.17
CA ILE A 346 -27.17 -5.46 -5.64
C ILE A 346 -26.92 -5.56 -4.14
N LYS A 347 -27.82 -6.24 -3.44
CA LYS A 347 -27.67 -6.54 -2.02
C LYS A 347 -27.03 -7.92 -1.85
N VAL A 348 -26.01 -8.01 -1.01
CA VAL A 348 -25.29 -9.26 -0.70
C VAL A 348 -25.26 -9.48 0.81
N ASN A 349 -25.33 -10.76 1.21
CA ASN A 349 -25.15 -11.13 2.62
C ASN A 349 -23.66 -11.08 3.00
N PHE A 350 -23.37 -10.48 4.15
CA PHE A 350 -22.08 -10.53 4.80
C PHE A 350 -22.30 -10.69 6.30
N GLU A 351 -21.90 -11.84 6.86
CA GLU A 351 -22.29 -12.31 8.18
C GLU A 351 -23.83 -12.33 8.32
N ASP A 352 -24.38 -11.78 9.36
CA ASP A 352 -25.82 -11.67 9.63
C ASP A 352 -26.46 -10.39 9.05
N ARG A 353 -25.76 -9.68 8.16
CA ARG A 353 -26.14 -8.36 7.63
C ARG A 353 -26.21 -8.37 6.10
N ILE A 354 -26.77 -7.28 5.55
CA ILE A 354 -26.93 -7.08 4.11
C ILE A 354 -26.31 -5.74 3.72
N TYR A 355 -25.41 -5.77 2.72
CA TYR A 355 -24.70 -4.61 2.21
C TYR A 355 -24.75 -4.50 0.69
N ASP A 356 -24.27 -3.39 0.17
CA ASP A 356 -24.27 -3.09 -1.26
C ASP A 356 -23.04 -3.63 -1.95
N ALA A 357 -23.22 -4.16 -3.14
CA ALA A 357 -22.18 -4.61 -4.02
C ALA A 357 -22.47 -4.21 -5.48
N ALA A 358 -21.41 -4.12 -6.29
CA ALA A 358 -21.52 -3.84 -7.71
C ALA A 358 -22.32 -4.94 -8.43
N GLY A 359 -23.24 -4.56 -9.30
CA GLY A 359 -24.12 -5.52 -9.99
C GLY A 359 -23.38 -6.52 -10.87
N ARG A 360 -22.20 -6.10 -11.39
CA ARG A 360 -21.31 -6.98 -12.16
C ARG A 360 -20.07 -7.37 -11.37
N TYR A 361 -20.25 -7.71 -10.10
CA TYR A 361 -19.17 -8.13 -9.19
C TYR A 361 -18.29 -9.26 -9.75
N ASP A 362 -18.87 -10.11 -10.59
CA ASP A 362 -18.13 -11.23 -11.22
C ASP A 362 -16.97 -10.74 -12.10
N ILE A 363 -17.16 -9.64 -12.86
CA ILE A 363 -16.09 -9.01 -13.64
C ILE A 363 -15.00 -8.46 -12.72
N TYR A 364 -15.41 -7.77 -11.64
CA TYR A 364 -14.50 -7.24 -10.65
C TYR A 364 -13.65 -8.34 -9.99
N LEU A 365 -14.31 -9.38 -9.45
CA LEU A 365 -13.62 -10.47 -8.75
C LEU A 365 -12.73 -11.29 -9.69
N LYS A 366 -13.15 -11.51 -10.94
CA LYS A 366 -12.30 -12.18 -11.93
C LYS A 366 -11.06 -11.39 -12.30
N SER A 367 -11.17 -10.07 -12.40
CA SER A 367 -10.01 -9.22 -12.66
C SER A 367 -8.97 -9.34 -11.56
N LEU A 368 -9.39 -9.27 -10.30
CA LEU A 368 -8.48 -9.28 -9.16
C LEU A 368 -7.92 -10.68 -8.87
N TYR A 369 -8.77 -11.69 -8.87
CA TYR A 369 -8.48 -13.02 -8.31
C TYR A 369 -8.53 -14.17 -9.31
N GLY A 370 -8.91 -13.93 -10.56
CA GLY A 370 -9.07 -14.98 -11.57
C GLY A 370 -10.24 -15.92 -11.25
N ASP A 371 -9.98 -17.21 -11.07
CA ASP A 371 -10.98 -18.18 -10.61
C ASP A 371 -11.21 -18.03 -9.09
N TYR A 372 -11.91 -16.96 -8.71
CA TYR A 372 -12.10 -16.55 -7.32
C TYR A 372 -12.94 -17.52 -6.47
N MET A 373 -13.71 -18.41 -7.10
CA MET A 373 -14.45 -19.45 -6.37
C MET A 373 -13.54 -20.58 -5.90
N LYS A 374 -12.38 -20.76 -6.52
CA LYS A 374 -11.37 -21.72 -6.11
C LYS A 374 -10.61 -21.22 -4.88
N LEU A 375 -10.57 -22.03 -3.84
CA LEU A 375 -9.79 -21.73 -2.64
C LEU A 375 -8.29 -21.75 -2.94
N PRO A 376 -7.50 -20.81 -2.39
CA PRO A 376 -6.05 -20.87 -2.49
C PRO A 376 -5.50 -22.10 -1.77
N PRO A 377 -4.26 -22.55 -2.06
CA PRO A 377 -3.57 -23.60 -1.30
C PRO A 377 -3.56 -23.29 0.20
N VAL A 378 -3.59 -24.34 1.04
CA VAL A 378 -3.71 -24.20 2.50
C VAL A 378 -2.59 -23.32 3.10
N ASN A 379 -1.37 -23.45 2.58
CA ASN A 379 -0.21 -22.64 3.00
C ASN A 379 -0.29 -21.15 2.61
N GLN A 380 -1.26 -20.74 1.80
CA GLN A 380 -1.53 -19.33 1.44
C GLN A 380 -2.76 -18.76 2.18
N ARG A 381 -3.40 -19.56 3.05
CA ARG A 381 -4.56 -19.15 3.86
C ARG A 381 -4.08 -18.59 5.19
N THR A 382 -3.43 -17.43 5.16
CA THR A 382 -2.89 -16.76 6.35
C THR A 382 -3.43 -15.35 6.43
N GLY A 383 -3.67 -14.85 7.64
CA GLY A 383 -4.05 -13.46 7.86
C GLY A 383 -3.01 -12.49 7.31
N CYS A 384 -3.47 -11.31 6.91
CA CYS A 384 -2.64 -10.30 6.27
C CYS A 384 -1.95 -9.38 7.28
N HIS A 385 -2.52 -9.18 8.45
CA HIS A 385 -2.07 -8.16 9.40
C HIS A 385 -1.68 -8.76 10.76
N ASN A 386 -0.53 -8.32 11.26
CA ASN A 386 -0.10 -8.59 12.63
C ASN A 386 -0.51 -7.40 13.49
N TYR A 387 -1.49 -7.56 14.37
CA TYR A 387 -1.95 -6.50 15.24
C TYR A 387 -2.23 -6.96 16.68
N LYS A 388 -2.30 -6.00 17.59
CA LYS A 388 -2.94 -6.12 18.89
C LYS A 388 -4.01 -5.06 19.02
N ALA A 389 -5.20 -5.46 19.41
CA ALA A 389 -6.35 -4.59 19.56
C ALA A 389 -6.89 -4.65 20.99
N TYR A 390 -7.45 -3.53 21.44
CA TYR A 390 -7.94 -3.34 22.79
C TYR A 390 -9.20 -2.47 22.77
N LYS A 391 -10.12 -2.74 23.69
CA LYS A 391 -11.19 -1.81 24.06
C LYS A 391 -10.64 -0.81 25.09
N ILE A 392 -10.96 0.46 24.95
CA ILE A 392 -10.69 1.51 25.93
C ILE A 392 -11.78 1.41 27.01
N ARG A 393 -11.39 1.31 28.29
CA ARG A 393 -12.38 1.34 29.38
C ARG A 393 -12.96 2.74 29.49
N GLU A 394 -14.27 2.82 29.58
CA GLU A 394 -14.96 4.03 29.99
C GLU A 394 -14.46 4.43 31.39
N LYS A 395 -14.06 5.69 31.56
CA LYS A 395 -13.64 6.24 32.84
C LYS A 395 -14.82 6.51 33.73
#